data_a5ddb7abacdee2e537945ae282bfaae0
#
_entry.id   a5ddb7abacdee2e537945ae282bfaae0
#
_cell.length_a   1.000
_cell.length_b   1.000
_cell.length_c   1.000
_cell.angle_alpha   90.00
_cell.angle_beta   90.00
_cell.angle_gamma   90.00
#
_symmetry.space_group_name_H-M   'P 1'
#
loop_
_entity.id
_entity.type
_entity.pdbx_description
1 polymer ?
#
loop_
_entity_poly.entity_id
_entity_poly.type
_entity_poly.pdbx_seq_one_letter_code
_entity_poly.pdbx_strand_id
1 'polypeptide(L)'
;MKKAPKGSLIVSKSNGCVQFYQNMHEGESKRKYIHAENDKLVHELAQKDYDKLLLKTAINEKKHIQNILRYIDEKDNYDVYNQLNPHRKKLIESHYLNDEQFVKQWLEVKYKGQNFEDDSSEIITERGERVRSKAEKIIADKLDLMGIPYHYECPLKLKGFGIVYPDFTMLNMVTRKEVYMEHFGMMDNPEYSQKAINKIEQYEKNGIFIGKNLIVTFETSKQILNMTVVENMLKEVLML
;
A
#
# COMPACT_ATOMS: atom_id res chain seq x y z
N MET A 1 -27.56 19.75 -11.47
CA MET A 1 -26.81 20.84 -10.81
C MET A 1 -27.68 22.06 -10.70
N LYS A 2 -28.00 22.58 -9.51
CA LYS A 2 -28.66 23.88 -9.35
C LYS A 2 -27.76 24.95 -9.98
N LYS A 3 -28.30 25.80 -10.84
CA LYS A 3 -27.54 26.92 -11.43
C LYS A 3 -27.09 27.85 -10.31
N ALA A 4 -25.76 27.95 -10.06
CA ALA A 4 -25.21 28.87 -9.09
C ALA A 4 -25.60 30.31 -9.42
N PRO A 5 -25.85 31.17 -8.43
CA PRO A 5 -26.23 32.57 -8.65
C PRO A 5 -25.13 33.33 -9.39
N LYS A 6 -25.52 34.33 -10.19
CA LYS A 6 -24.58 35.18 -10.93
C LYS A 6 -23.85 36.14 -9.97
N GLY A 7 -22.61 36.51 -10.31
CA GLY A 7 -21.81 37.48 -9.55
C GLY A 7 -21.05 36.86 -8.37
N SER A 8 -20.51 37.67 -7.49
CA SER A 8 -19.76 37.31 -6.28
C SER A 8 -20.30 38.06 -5.07
N LEU A 9 -20.01 37.52 -3.86
CA LEU A 9 -20.40 38.18 -2.60
C LEU A 9 -19.33 39.19 -2.18
N ILE A 10 -19.80 40.38 -1.83
CA ILE A 10 -18.96 41.36 -1.10
C ILE A 10 -19.55 41.52 0.28
N VAL A 11 -18.66 41.37 1.28
CA VAL A 11 -18.98 41.59 2.68
C VAL A 11 -18.36 42.93 3.12
N SER A 12 -19.18 43.83 3.63
CA SER A 12 -18.74 45.14 4.14
C SER A 12 -19.20 45.30 5.59
N LYS A 13 -18.46 46.09 6.36
CA LYS A 13 -18.84 46.39 7.72
C LYS A 13 -19.03 47.92 7.82
N SER A 14 -20.23 48.37 8.21
CA SER A 14 -20.56 49.80 8.39
C SER A 14 -21.29 49.98 9.72
N ASN A 15 -20.86 50.93 10.54
CA ASN A 15 -21.46 51.23 11.85
C ASN A 15 -21.67 50.01 12.76
N GLY A 16 -20.69 49.09 12.76
CA GLY A 16 -20.78 47.86 13.56
C GLY A 16 -21.63 46.74 12.96
N CYS A 17 -22.40 46.97 11.89
CA CYS A 17 -23.25 46.01 11.22
C CYS A 17 -22.58 45.45 9.98
N VAL A 18 -22.72 44.13 9.75
CA VAL A 18 -22.28 43.48 8.55
C VAL A 18 -23.32 43.66 7.43
N GLN A 19 -22.88 44.10 6.27
CA GLN A 19 -23.71 44.34 5.09
C GLN A 19 -23.22 43.48 3.95
N PHE A 20 -24.14 42.90 3.19
CA PHE A 20 -23.88 42.00 2.06
C PHE A 20 -24.28 42.68 0.73
N TYR A 21 -23.39 42.54 -0.25
CA TYR A 21 -23.62 43.10 -1.59
C TYR A 21 -23.31 42.01 -2.64
N GLN A 22 -24.11 41.99 -3.69
CA GLN A 22 -23.83 41.19 -4.87
C GLN A 22 -23.12 42.06 -5.91
N ASN A 23 -21.96 41.60 -6.34
CA ASN A 23 -21.23 42.16 -7.48
C ASN A 23 -21.47 41.31 -8.73
N MET A 24 -22.04 41.90 -9.77
CA MET A 24 -22.42 41.16 -10.98
C MET A 24 -21.24 40.95 -11.94
N HIS A 25 -20.26 41.83 -11.96
CA HIS A 25 -19.09 41.77 -12.86
C HIS A 25 -17.80 42.11 -12.10
N GLU A 26 -16.75 41.35 -12.37
CA GLU A 26 -15.42 41.65 -11.84
C GLU A 26 -14.93 42.99 -12.45
N GLY A 27 -14.66 43.98 -11.62
CA GLY A 27 -14.17 45.30 -12.06
C GLY A 27 -15.21 46.43 -12.13
N GLU A 28 -16.50 46.16 -11.98
CA GLU A 28 -17.51 47.19 -11.92
C GLU A 28 -17.77 47.67 -10.50
N SER A 29 -17.90 49.03 -10.32
CA SER A 29 -18.21 49.63 -9.03
C SER A 29 -19.68 49.53 -8.60
N LYS A 30 -20.56 48.96 -9.43
CA LYS A 30 -21.99 48.81 -9.12
C LYS A 30 -22.25 47.56 -8.30
N ARG A 31 -22.39 47.76 -7.00
CA ARG A 31 -22.77 46.70 -6.05
C ARG A 31 -24.26 46.82 -5.75
N LYS A 32 -24.96 45.67 -5.76
CA LYS A 32 -26.35 45.58 -5.35
C LYS A 32 -26.45 45.13 -3.91
N TYR A 33 -27.06 45.91 -3.06
CA TYR A 33 -27.26 45.54 -1.65
C TYR A 33 -28.22 44.33 -1.58
N ILE A 34 -27.91 43.39 -0.71
CA ILE A 34 -28.74 42.21 -0.45
C ILE A 34 -29.48 42.44 0.85
N HIS A 35 -30.79 42.54 0.79
CA HIS A 35 -31.66 42.69 1.95
C HIS A 35 -31.70 41.44 2.79
N ALA A 36 -31.92 41.57 4.13
CA ALA A 36 -31.93 40.44 5.08
C ALA A 36 -32.91 39.32 4.70
N GLU A 37 -33.97 39.62 3.99
CA GLU A 37 -34.95 38.66 3.50
C GLU A 37 -34.36 37.66 2.45
N ASN A 38 -33.24 38.02 1.82
CA ASN A 38 -32.52 37.26 0.84
C ASN A 38 -31.29 36.52 1.40
N ASP A 39 -31.33 36.10 2.65
CA ASP A 39 -30.24 35.39 3.33
C ASP A 39 -29.77 34.16 2.56
N LYS A 40 -30.69 33.43 1.92
CA LYS A 40 -30.37 32.30 1.05
C LYS A 40 -29.44 32.68 -0.10
N LEU A 41 -29.63 33.86 -0.72
CA LEU A 41 -28.72 34.33 -1.79
C LEU A 41 -27.32 34.62 -1.27
N VAL A 42 -27.21 35.16 -0.06
CA VAL A 42 -25.93 35.42 0.61
C VAL A 42 -25.17 34.13 0.79
N HIS A 43 -25.82 33.09 1.34
CA HIS A 43 -25.20 31.78 1.54
C HIS A 43 -24.80 31.12 0.22
N GLU A 44 -25.65 31.17 -0.81
CA GLU A 44 -25.36 30.56 -2.13
C GLU A 44 -24.18 31.29 -2.82
N LEU A 45 -24.06 32.60 -2.69
CA LEU A 45 -22.91 33.36 -3.22
C LEU A 45 -21.63 33.06 -2.43
N ALA A 46 -21.71 33.05 -1.09
CA ALA A 46 -20.57 32.71 -0.24
C ALA A 46 -20.03 31.31 -0.55
N GLN A 47 -20.94 30.32 -0.64
CA GLN A 47 -20.57 28.95 -0.99
C GLN A 47 -19.91 28.87 -2.37
N LYS A 48 -20.49 29.55 -3.35
CA LYS A 48 -19.91 29.61 -4.69
C LYS A 48 -18.50 30.21 -4.72
N ASP A 49 -18.28 31.29 -3.99
CA ASP A 49 -16.96 31.94 -3.94
C ASP A 49 -15.94 31.06 -3.21
N TYR A 50 -16.36 30.35 -2.16
CA TYR A 50 -15.56 29.32 -1.50
C TYR A 50 -15.22 28.16 -2.43
N ASP A 51 -16.23 27.61 -3.13
CA ASP A 51 -16.03 26.48 -4.07
C ASP A 51 -15.07 26.85 -5.20
N LYS A 52 -15.14 28.08 -5.72
CA LYS A 52 -14.18 28.60 -6.72
C LYS A 52 -12.75 28.65 -6.18
N LEU A 53 -12.59 29.13 -4.96
CA LEU A 53 -11.26 29.21 -4.32
C LEU A 53 -10.71 27.82 -4.08
N LEU A 54 -11.54 26.91 -3.55
CA LEU A 54 -11.19 25.51 -3.32
C LEU A 54 -10.76 24.81 -4.62
N LEU A 55 -11.54 24.99 -5.70
CA LEU A 55 -11.22 24.43 -7.01
C LEU A 55 -9.88 24.97 -7.54
N LYS A 56 -9.65 26.27 -7.42
CA LYS A 56 -8.36 26.89 -7.83
C LYS A 56 -7.19 26.28 -7.06
N THR A 57 -7.33 26.10 -5.75
CA THR A 57 -6.31 25.50 -4.90
C THR A 57 -6.05 24.05 -5.32
N ALA A 58 -7.11 23.25 -5.47
CA ALA A 58 -7.00 21.85 -5.89
C ALA A 58 -6.34 21.68 -7.27
N ILE A 59 -6.64 22.59 -8.22
CA ILE A 59 -6.00 22.58 -9.54
C ILE A 59 -4.49 22.87 -9.43
N ASN A 60 -4.11 23.82 -8.57
CA ASN A 60 -2.70 24.13 -8.34
C ASN A 60 -1.96 22.96 -7.66
N GLU A 61 -2.55 22.37 -6.63
CA GLU A 61 -2.00 21.19 -5.96
C GLU A 61 -1.80 20.03 -6.95
N LYS A 62 -2.84 19.74 -7.76
CA LYS A 62 -2.75 18.72 -8.83
C LYS A 62 -1.58 19.00 -9.78
N LYS A 63 -1.39 20.25 -10.20
CA LYS A 63 -0.29 20.64 -11.09
C LYS A 63 1.07 20.42 -10.44
N HIS A 64 1.22 20.75 -9.15
CA HIS A 64 2.47 20.51 -8.41
C HIS A 64 2.77 19.00 -8.30
N ILE A 65 1.77 18.19 -7.95
CA ILE A 65 1.91 16.73 -7.89
C ILE A 65 2.30 16.15 -9.26
N GLN A 66 1.64 16.57 -10.32
CA GLN A 66 1.96 16.13 -11.68
C GLN A 66 3.40 16.51 -12.09
N ASN A 67 3.87 17.68 -11.69
CA ASN A 67 5.25 18.08 -11.95
C ASN A 67 6.27 17.24 -11.18
N ILE A 68 5.97 16.91 -9.92
CA ILE A 68 6.81 16.03 -9.10
C ILE A 68 6.86 14.62 -9.71
N LEU A 69 5.71 14.05 -10.06
CA LEU A 69 5.64 12.73 -10.70
C LEU A 69 6.45 12.69 -11.99
N ARG A 70 6.27 13.68 -12.87
CA ARG A 70 7.06 13.78 -14.11
C ARG A 70 8.57 13.89 -13.83
N TYR A 71 8.96 14.67 -12.82
CA TYR A 71 10.38 14.79 -12.44
C TYR A 71 10.96 13.47 -11.92
N ILE A 72 10.16 12.67 -11.20
CA ILE A 72 10.53 11.34 -10.71
C ILE A 72 10.67 10.39 -11.91
N ASP A 73 9.70 10.37 -12.83
CA ASP A 73 9.69 9.52 -14.02
C ASP A 73 10.86 9.87 -14.98
N GLU A 74 11.16 11.18 -15.16
CA GLU A 74 12.24 11.64 -16.06
C GLU A 74 13.63 11.51 -15.43
N LYS A 75 13.74 11.51 -14.12
CA LYS A 75 15.00 11.37 -13.37
C LYS A 75 14.97 10.16 -12.45
N ASP A 76 14.88 9.00 -13.06
CA ASP A 76 15.16 7.79 -12.31
C ASP A 76 16.63 7.83 -11.85
N ASN A 77 16.84 7.86 -10.51
CA ASN A 77 18.19 7.81 -9.94
C ASN A 77 18.96 6.55 -10.38
N TYR A 78 18.23 5.53 -10.84
CA TYR A 78 18.79 4.32 -11.46
C TYR A 78 19.43 4.60 -12.81
N ASP A 79 18.98 5.62 -13.53
CA ASP A 79 19.50 5.98 -14.84
C ASP A 79 20.96 6.49 -14.77
N VAL A 80 21.35 7.11 -13.65
CA VAL A 80 22.73 7.57 -13.43
C VAL A 80 23.73 6.41 -13.53
N TYR A 81 23.42 5.25 -12.95
CA TYR A 81 24.26 4.07 -13.08
C TYR A 81 24.26 3.53 -14.51
N ASN A 82 23.08 3.51 -15.16
CA ASN A 82 22.94 2.99 -16.51
C ASN A 82 23.66 3.84 -17.57
N GLN A 83 23.75 5.14 -17.37
CA GLN A 83 24.49 6.07 -18.23
C GLN A 83 26.02 5.91 -18.12
N LEU A 84 26.52 5.20 -17.11
CA LEU A 84 27.96 5.00 -16.98
C LEU A 84 28.51 4.02 -18.03
N ASN A 85 29.72 4.32 -18.48
CA ASN A 85 30.49 3.42 -19.33
C ASN A 85 30.65 2.03 -18.63
N PRO A 86 30.56 0.89 -19.36
CA PRO A 86 30.71 -0.45 -18.81
C PRO A 86 31.97 -0.67 -17.98
N HIS A 87 33.08 -0.01 -18.31
CA HIS A 87 34.32 -0.09 -17.54
C HIS A 87 34.21 0.63 -16.18
N ARG A 88 33.48 1.76 -16.13
CA ARG A 88 33.21 2.45 -14.84
C ARG A 88 32.22 1.68 -13.95
N LYS A 89 31.23 1.03 -14.55
CA LYS A 89 30.25 0.19 -13.79
C LYS A 89 30.94 -0.91 -12.98
N LYS A 90 32.09 -1.43 -13.47
CA LYS A 90 32.86 -2.46 -12.76
C LYS A 90 33.70 -1.94 -11.60
N LEU A 91 33.89 -0.63 -11.50
CA LEU A 91 34.76 0.01 -10.51
C LEU A 91 33.99 0.65 -9.35
N ILE A 92 32.67 0.67 -9.44
CA ILE A 92 31.82 1.32 -8.44
C ILE A 92 30.81 0.34 -7.88
N GLU A 93 30.50 0.50 -6.59
CA GLU A 93 29.33 -0.10 -5.95
C GLU A 93 28.17 0.89 -6.07
N SER A 94 27.09 0.47 -6.74
CA SER A 94 25.90 1.31 -6.85
C SER A 94 25.21 1.40 -5.50
N HIS A 95 24.95 2.62 -5.02
CA HIS A 95 24.15 2.86 -3.83
C HIS A 95 22.67 2.61 -4.06
N TYR A 96 22.25 2.55 -5.33
CA TYR A 96 20.86 2.31 -5.74
C TYR A 96 20.82 1.09 -6.64
N LEU A 97 20.25 0.03 -6.16
CA LEU A 97 19.93 -1.14 -6.98
C LEU A 97 18.61 -0.87 -7.71
N ASN A 98 18.53 -1.19 -8.99
CA ASN A 98 17.23 -1.27 -9.66
C ASN A 98 16.43 -2.43 -9.07
N ASP A 99 15.12 -2.52 -9.39
CA ASP A 99 14.25 -3.53 -8.77
C ASP A 99 14.71 -4.95 -9.10
N GLU A 100 15.14 -5.21 -10.33
CA GLU A 100 15.66 -6.53 -10.73
C GLU A 100 16.91 -6.93 -9.95
N GLN A 101 17.85 -6.00 -9.79
CA GLN A 101 19.07 -6.24 -9.02
C GLN A 101 18.77 -6.45 -7.55
N PHE A 102 17.84 -5.65 -6.99
CA PHE A 102 17.43 -5.78 -5.60
C PHE A 102 16.76 -7.13 -5.34
N VAL A 103 15.80 -7.53 -6.19
CA VAL A 103 15.12 -8.82 -6.10
C VAL A 103 16.12 -9.96 -6.21
N LYS A 104 17.02 -9.89 -7.20
CA LYS A 104 18.05 -10.90 -7.39
C LYS A 104 18.91 -11.05 -6.14
N GLN A 105 19.43 -9.95 -5.61
CA GLN A 105 20.25 -9.96 -4.39
C GLN A 105 19.47 -10.50 -3.19
N TRP A 106 18.20 -10.11 -3.04
CA TRP A 106 17.34 -10.59 -1.98
C TRP A 106 17.10 -12.09 -2.09
N LEU A 107 16.79 -12.62 -3.29
CA LEU A 107 16.57 -14.06 -3.53
C LEU A 107 17.85 -14.90 -3.39
N GLU A 108 19.04 -14.33 -3.58
CA GLU A 108 20.32 -15.01 -3.44
C GLU A 108 20.75 -15.22 -1.96
N VAL A 109 20.02 -14.63 -0.99
CA VAL A 109 20.29 -14.81 0.43
C VAL A 109 20.13 -16.29 0.80
N LYS A 110 21.24 -16.90 1.24
CA LYS A 110 21.25 -18.30 1.67
C LYS A 110 20.80 -18.39 3.13
N TYR A 111 19.85 -19.24 3.38
CA TYR A 111 19.38 -19.56 4.72
C TYR A 111 19.14 -21.06 4.86
N LYS A 112 18.97 -21.52 6.09
CA LYS A 112 18.58 -22.89 6.40
C LYS A 112 17.16 -22.87 6.93
N GLY A 113 16.21 -23.39 6.15
CA GLY A 113 14.83 -23.62 6.57
C GLY A 113 14.73 -24.75 7.63
N GLN A 114 13.51 -25.10 8.00
CA GLN A 114 13.27 -26.23 8.89
C GLN A 114 13.61 -27.57 8.20
N ASN A 115 14.11 -28.52 8.97
CA ASN A 115 14.35 -29.85 8.44
C ASN A 115 13.02 -30.54 8.14
N PHE A 116 12.92 -31.24 7.01
CA PHE A 116 11.80 -32.13 6.72
C PHE A 116 11.96 -33.44 7.49
N GLU A 117 10.84 -34.01 7.94
CA GLU A 117 10.85 -35.36 8.50
C GLU A 117 11.04 -36.39 7.38
N ASP A 118 11.81 -37.45 7.65
CA ASP A 118 12.20 -38.43 6.62
C ASP A 118 11.01 -39.17 5.99
N ASP A 119 9.90 -39.34 6.73
CA ASP A 119 8.68 -40.03 6.26
C ASP A 119 7.59 -39.08 5.71
N SER A 120 7.86 -37.78 5.59
CA SER A 120 6.86 -36.85 5.04
C SER A 120 6.72 -36.99 3.53
N SER A 121 5.48 -36.99 3.03
CA SER A 121 5.20 -37.04 1.58
C SER A 121 5.87 -35.85 0.88
N GLU A 122 6.50 -36.11 -0.25
CA GLU A 122 7.21 -35.09 -1.01
C GLU A 122 6.22 -34.30 -1.88
N ILE A 123 5.94 -33.08 -1.45
CA ILE A 123 5.09 -32.15 -2.20
C ILE A 123 5.99 -31.11 -2.84
N ILE A 124 5.99 -31.03 -4.16
CA ILE A 124 6.87 -30.15 -4.93
C ILE A 124 6.04 -29.08 -5.65
N THR A 125 6.48 -27.83 -5.57
CA THR A 125 5.91 -26.69 -6.30
C THR A 125 6.30 -26.72 -7.77
N GLU A 126 5.67 -25.90 -8.62
CA GLU A 126 6.04 -25.76 -10.03
C GLU A 126 7.50 -25.28 -10.23
N ARG A 127 8.05 -24.54 -9.25
CA ARG A 127 9.48 -24.14 -9.25
C ARG A 127 10.45 -25.23 -8.79
N GLY A 128 9.94 -26.40 -8.38
CA GLY A 128 10.76 -27.50 -7.86
C GLY A 128 11.13 -27.38 -6.39
N GLU A 129 10.48 -26.49 -5.62
CA GLU A 129 10.69 -26.32 -4.18
C GLU A 129 9.85 -27.32 -3.39
N ARG A 130 10.43 -27.99 -2.39
CA ARG A 130 9.70 -28.89 -1.49
C ARG A 130 8.98 -28.10 -0.42
N VAL A 131 7.68 -28.38 -0.23
CA VAL A 131 6.82 -27.75 0.78
C VAL A 131 6.13 -28.79 1.65
N ARG A 132 5.55 -28.39 2.80
CA ARG A 132 4.99 -29.34 3.77
C ARG A 132 3.54 -29.72 3.51
N SER A 133 2.77 -28.86 2.85
CA SER A 133 1.35 -29.09 2.62
C SER A 133 0.92 -28.74 1.19
N LYS A 134 -0.23 -29.31 0.79
CA LYS A 134 -0.86 -28.97 -0.48
C LYS A 134 -1.30 -27.52 -0.55
N ALA A 135 -1.75 -26.95 0.58
CA ALA A 135 -2.11 -25.53 0.67
C ALA A 135 -0.90 -24.64 0.40
N GLU A 136 0.24 -24.95 1.02
CA GLU A 136 1.49 -24.22 0.77
C GLU A 136 1.93 -24.32 -0.69
N LYS A 137 1.81 -25.52 -1.33
CA LYS A 137 2.08 -25.65 -2.78
C LYS A 137 1.21 -24.70 -3.59
N ILE A 138 -0.10 -24.67 -3.34
CA ILE A 138 -1.04 -23.82 -4.08
C ILE A 138 -0.72 -22.35 -3.88
N ILE A 139 -0.34 -21.94 -2.66
CA ILE A 139 0.07 -20.57 -2.34
C ILE A 139 1.39 -20.24 -3.07
N ALA A 140 2.40 -21.09 -2.98
CA ALA A 140 3.70 -20.90 -3.63
C ALA A 140 3.57 -20.74 -5.15
N ASP A 141 2.83 -21.66 -5.79
CA ASP A 141 2.57 -21.60 -7.23
C ASP A 141 1.80 -20.31 -7.62
N LYS A 142 0.91 -19.84 -6.74
CA LYS A 142 0.20 -18.57 -6.95
C LYS A 142 1.12 -17.36 -6.81
N LEU A 143 2.02 -17.34 -5.83
CA LEU A 143 3.03 -16.29 -5.66
C LEU A 143 3.92 -16.18 -6.89
N ASP A 144 4.37 -17.34 -7.40
CA ASP A 144 5.19 -17.40 -8.61
C ASP A 144 4.43 -16.89 -9.85
N LEU A 145 3.17 -17.33 -10.03
CA LEU A 145 2.31 -16.86 -11.12
C LEU A 145 2.07 -15.35 -11.09
N MET A 146 2.00 -14.75 -9.89
CA MET A 146 1.85 -13.31 -9.70
C MET A 146 3.17 -12.54 -9.78
N GLY A 147 4.31 -13.23 -9.94
CA GLY A 147 5.64 -12.60 -9.99
C GLY A 147 6.07 -12.02 -8.65
N ILE A 148 5.53 -12.51 -7.54
CA ILE A 148 5.88 -12.06 -6.18
C ILE A 148 7.14 -12.82 -5.73
N PRO A 149 8.27 -12.12 -5.49
CA PRO A 149 9.46 -12.77 -4.95
C PRO A 149 9.20 -13.26 -3.51
N TYR A 150 9.56 -14.49 -3.23
CA TYR A 150 9.40 -15.06 -1.89
C TYR A 150 10.52 -16.02 -1.51
N HIS A 151 10.69 -16.21 -0.20
CA HIS A 151 11.43 -17.29 0.43
C HIS A 151 10.46 -18.17 1.21
N TYR A 152 10.59 -19.47 1.07
CA TYR A 152 9.84 -20.48 1.81
C TYR A 152 10.57 -20.81 3.12
N GLU A 153 9.86 -20.79 4.26
CA GLU A 153 10.40 -21.07 5.61
C GLU A 153 11.73 -20.34 5.92
N CYS A 154 11.84 -19.07 5.52
CA CYS A 154 12.99 -18.26 5.87
C CYS A 154 12.99 -17.93 7.37
N PRO A 155 14.10 -18.19 8.11
CA PRO A 155 14.15 -17.99 9.54
C PRO A 155 14.00 -16.50 9.91
N LEU A 156 13.04 -16.20 10.76
CA LEU A 156 12.76 -14.87 11.31
C LEU A 156 13.01 -14.88 12.82
N LYS A 157 13.89 -14.01 13.28
CA LYS A 157 14.17 -13.87 14.71
C LYS A 157 13.19 -12.89 15.37
N LEU A 158 12.34 -13.39 16.26
CA LEU A 158 11.45 -12.59 17.09
C LEU A 158 12.08 -12.30 18.46
N LYS A 159 12.08 -11.04 18.87
CA LYS A 159 12.63 -10.62 20.16
C LYS A 159 11.79 -11.21 21.30
N GLY A 160 12.47 -11.87 22.25
CA GLY A 160 11.81 -12.49 23.41
C GLY A 160 11.13 -13.84 23.15
N PHE A 161 11.17 -14.35 21.91
CA PHE A 161 10.53 -15.63 21.57
C PHE A 161 11.50 -16.62 20.90
N GLY A 162 12.40 -16.14 20.04
CA GLY A 162 13.36 -17.00 19.34
C GLY A 162 13.21 -16.91 17.83
N ILE A 163 13.58 -18.00 17.13
CA ILE A 163 13.46 -18.10 15.67
C ILE A 163 12.13 -18.76 15.33
N VAL A 164 11.39 -18.11 14.44
CA VAL A 164 10.19 -18.66 13.79
C VAL A 164 10.46 -18.81 12.29
N TYR A 165 9.68 -19.62 11.65
CA TYR A 165 9.73 -19.85 10.22
C TYR A 165 8.34 -19.53 9.67
N PRO A 166 8.13 -18.32 9.11
CA PRO A 166 6.93 -18.04 8.35
C PRO A 166 6.83 -18.98 7.16
N ASP A 167 5.65 -19.42 6.77
CA ASP A 167 5.50 -20.26 5.58
C ASP A 167 6.09 -19.54 4.36
N PHE A 168 5.82 -18.24 4.24
CA PHE A 168 6.42 -17.42 3.19
C PHE A 168 6.88 -16.08 3.73
N THR A 169 8.10 -15.68 3.36
CA THR A 169 8.59 -14.31 3.47
C THR A 169 8.59 -13.71 2.07
N MET A 170 7.73 -12.75 1.81
CA MET A 170 7.52 -12.13 0.50
C MET A 170 8.17 -10.75 0.45
N LEU A 171 8.63 -10.33 -0.72
CA LEU A 171 9.14 -8.99 -0.94
C LEU A 171 8.07 -8.09 -1.55
N ASN A 172 7.69 -7.03 -0.82
CA ASN A 172 6.89 -5.95 -1.39
C ASN A 172 7.78 -5.09 -2.30
N MET A 173 7.53 -5.13 -3.60
CA MET A 173 8.36 -4.46 -4.62
C MET A 173 8.28 -2.94 -4.55
N VAL A 174 7.15 -2.39 -4.10
CA VAL A 174 6.95 -0.94 -4.00
C VAL A 174 7.73 -0.34 -2.81
N THR A 175 7.66 -1.01 -1.66
CA THR A 175 8.27 -0.53 -0.41
C THR A 175 9.65 -1.12 -0.13
N ARG A 176 10.05 -2.16 -0.86
CA ARG A 176 11.24 -3.01 -0.64
C ARG A 176 11.33 -3.58 0.77
N LYS A 177 10.18 -3.82 1.39
CA LYS A 177 10.06 -4.42 2.73
C LYS A 177 9.52 -5.82 2.65
N GLU A 178 9.88 -6.63 3.64
CA GLU A 178 9.35 -7.98 3.79
C GLU A 178 7.92 -7.96 4.33
N VAL A 179 7.11 -8.86 3.79
CA VAL A 179 5.77 -9.20 4.25
C VAL A 179 5.74 -10.69 4.49
N TYR A 180 5.24 -11.10 5.64
CA TYR A 180 5.18 -12.50 6.05
C TYR A 180 3.81 -13.09 5.76
N MET A 181 3.76 -14.39 5.52
CA MET A 181 2.51 -15.12 5.36
C MET A 181 2.55 -16.42 6.14
N GLU A 182 1.43 -16.72 6.82
CA GLU A 182 1.19 -17.96 7.55
C GLU A 182 -0.12 -18.59 7.09
N HIS A 183 -0.09 -19.88 6.92
CA HIS A 183 -1.27 -20.68 6.63
C HIS A 183 -1.53 -21.66 7.77
N PHE A 184 -2.64 -21.49 8.48
CA PHE A 184 -3.03 -22.37 9.57
C PHE A 184 -4.09 -23.38 9.11
N GLY A 185 -3.66 -24.60 8.78
CA GLY A 185 -4.45 -25.63 8.11
C GLY A 185 -5.35 -26.49 9.00
N MET A 186 -5.27 -26.38 10.34
CA MET A 186 -5.99 -27.27 11.27
C MET A 186 -6.65 -26.48 12.40
N MET A 187 -7.37 -25.42 12.08
CA MET A 187 -7.94 -24.51 13.10
C MET A 187 -9.10 -25.11 13.90
N ASP A 188 -9.66 -26.23 13.49
CA ASP A 188 -10.62 -27.03 14.25
C ASP A 188 -9.96 -27.96 15.29
N ASN A 189 -8.64 -28.08 15.30
CA ASN A 189 -7.89 -28.73 16.37
C ASN A 189 -7.59 -27.70 17.51
N PRO A 190 -8.08 -27.91 18.74
CA PRO A 190 -7.90 -26.93 19.83
C PRO A 190 -6.45 -26.67 20.21
N GLU A 191 -5.60 -27.67 20.23
CA GLU A 191 -4.18 -27.49 20.57
C GLU A 191 -3.43 -26.74 19.46
N TYR A 192 -3.74 -27.03 18.21
CA TYR A 192 -3.15 -26.36 17.05
C TYR A 192 -3.59 -24.88 16.99
N SER A 193 -4.89 -24.62 17.17
CA SER A 193 -5.43 -23.26 17.15
C SER A 193 -4.84 -22.40 18.28
N GLN A 194 -4.65 -22.97 19.47
CA GLN A 194 -3.98 -22.26 20.58
C GLN A 194 -2.53 -21.92 20.24
N LYS A 195 -1.79 -22.82 19.59
CA LYS A 195 -0.42 -22.56 19.13
C LYS A 195 -0.40 -21.47 18.05
N ALA A 196 -1.35 -21.49 17.11
CA ALA A 196 -1.50 -20.49 16.07
C ALA A 196 -1.74 -19.09 16.65
N ILE A 197 -2.67 -18.97 17.61
CA ILE A 197 -2.95 -17.71 18.32
C ILE A 197 -1.70 -17.20 19.02
N ASN A 198 -0.99 -18.07 19.76
CA ASN A 198 0.25 -17.68 20.42
C ASN A 198 1.33 -17.21 19.44
N LYS A 199 1.46 -17.87 18.27
CA LYS A 199 2.40 -17.47 17.23
C LYS A 199 2.07 -16.08 16.68
N ILE A 200 0.78 -15.79 16.41
CA ILE A 200 0.30 -14.48 15.98
C ILE A 200 0.63 -13.41 17.03
N GLU A 201 0.35 -13.67 18.30
CA GLU A 201 0.65 -12.75 19.40
C GLU A 201 2.15 -12.40 19.46
N GLN A 202 3.04 -13.36 19.18
CA GLN A 202 4.49 -13.11 19.13
C GLN A 202 4.88 -12.24 17.93
N TYR A 203 4.24 -12.41 16.77
CA TYR A 203 4.41 -11.51 15.63
C TYR A 203 4.02 -10.08 16.02
N GLU A 204 2.84 -9.90 16.62
CA GLU A 204 2.32 -8.58 17.02
C GLU A 204 3.23 -7.88 18.03
N LYS A 205 3.75 -8.61 19.04
CA LYS A 205 4.76 -8.09 19.99
C LYS A 205 6.05 -7.63 19.32
N ASN A 206 6.31 -8.10 18.10
CA ASN A 206 7.49 -7.74 17.31
C ASN A 206 7.16 -6.73 16.18
N GLY A 207 5.97 -6.11 16.20
CA GLY A 207 5.59 -5.09 15.22
C GLY A 207 5.16 -5.66 13.86
N ILE A 208 4.84 -6.96 13.83
CA ILE A 208 4.36 -7.66 12.65
C ILE A 208 2.86 -7.90 12.82
N PHE A 209 2.04 -7.15 12.08
CA PHE A 209 0.59 -7.08 12.28
C PHE A 209 -0.18 -7.64 11.10
N ILE A 210 -1.26 -8.37 11.37
CA ILE A 210 -2.18 -8.89 10.36
C ILE A 210 -2.74 -7.72 9.53
N GLY A 211 -2.76 -7.88 8.21
CA GLY A 211 -3.25 -6.88 7.26
C GLY A 211 -2.28 -5.73 6.96
N LYS A 212 -1.11 -5.70 7.60
CA LYS A 212 -0.06 -4.71 7.33
C LYS A 212 1.19 -5.35 6.73
N ASN A 213 1.85 -6.21 7.46
CA ASN A 213 3.06 -6.92 7.08
C ASN A 213 3.01 -8.42 7.45
N LEU A 214 1.82 -8.90 7.80
CA LEU A 214 1.51 -10.31 8.00
C LEU A 214 0.18 -10.63 7.30
N ILE A 215 0.19 -11.62 6.44
CA ILE A 215 -1.00 -12.25 5.85
C ILE A 215 -1.21 -13.57 6.57
N VAL A 216 -2.44 -13.80 7.02
CA VAL A 216 -2.81 -15.04 7.70
C VAL A 216 -4.01 -15.66 7.00
N THR A 217 -3.91 -16.96 6.73
CA THR A 217 -5.00 -17.75 6.17
C THR A 217 -5.30 -18.93 7.06
N PHE A 218 -6.55 -19.39 7.04
CA PHE A 218 -7.02 -20.45 7.92
C PHE A 218 -7.76 -21.53 7.14
N GLU A 219 -7.55 -22.78 7.55
CA GLU A 219 -8.35 -23.94 7.11
C GLU A 219 -8.87 -24.74 8.31
N THR A 220 -9.95 -25.43 8.06
CA THR A 220 -10.53 -26.43 8.96
C THR A 220 -10.91 -27.67 8.12
N SER A 221 -11.29 -28.77 8.78
CA SER A 221 -11.81 -29.96 8.09
C SER A 221 -13.05 -29.68 7.21
N LYS A 222 -13.76 -28.56 7.44
CA LYS A 222 -14.98 -28.16 6.72
C LYS A 222 -14.80 -26.98 5.80
N GLN A 223 -13.77 -26.17 6.00
CA GLN A 223 -13.53 -24.93 5.25
C GLN A 223 -12.12 -24.95 4.70
N ILE A 224 -12.04 -25.10 3.39
CA ILE A 224 -10.77 -25.12 2.65
C ILE A 224 -10.28 -23.72 2.29
N LEU A 225 -9.01 -23.62 1.95
CA LEU A 225 -8.36 -22.39 1.50
C LEU A 225 -9.07 -21.79 0.27
N ASN A 226 -9.45 -20.52 0.36
CA ASN A 226 -10.03 -19.78 -0.76
C ASN A 226 -8.97 -18.91 -1.45
N MET A 227 -8.47 -19.39 -2.58
CA MET A 227 -7.41 -18.71 -3.32
C MET A 227 -7.80 -17.34 -3.88
N THR A 228 -9.09 -17.09 -4.14
CA THR A 228 -9.55 -15.75 -4.55
C THR A 228 -9.36 -14.74 -3.41
N VAL A 229 -9.64 -15.15 -2.17
CA VAL A 229 -9.42 -14.32 -0.98
C VAL A 229 -7.93 -14.09 -0.77
N VAL A 230 -7.10 -15.14 -0.89
CA VAL A 230 -5.63 -15.03 -0.79
C VAL A 230 -5.08 -14.03 -1.81
N GLU A 231 -5.50 -14.13 -3.06
CA GLU A 231 -5.08 -13.22 -4.12
C GLU A 231 -5.44 -11.75 -3.81
N ASN A 232 -6.65 -11.52 -3.30
CA ASN A 232 -7.07 -10.17 -2.92
C ASN A 232 -6.25 -9.63 -1.74
N MET A 233 -5.95 -10.47 -0.74
CA MET A 233 -5.08 -10.09 0.39
C MET A 233 -3.65 -9.75 -0.10
N LEU A 234 -3.09 -10.56 -1.00
CA LEU A 234 -1.76 -10.31 -1.60
C LEU A 234 -1.74 -8.97 -2.34
N LYS A 235 -2.75 -8.69 -3.18
CA LYS A 235 -2.86 -7.42 -3.91
C LYS A 235 -2.96 -6.22 -2.97
N GLU A 236 -3.77 -6.31 -1.92
CA GLU A 236 -3.97 -5.22 -0.96
C GLU A 236 -2.69 -4.94 -0.16
N VAL A 237 -2.07 -5.98 0.42
CA VAL A 237 -0.91 -5.81 1.31
C VAL A 237 0.37 -5.49 0.54
N LEU A 238 0.54 -6.04 -0.67
CA LEU A 238 1.72 -5.80 -1.51
C LEU A 238 1.55 -4.62 -2.47
N MET A 239 0.36 -3.98 -2.50
CA MET A 239 0.06 -2.83 -3.36
C MET A 239 0.24 -3.14 -4.86
N LEU A 240 -0.24 -4.31 -5.31
CA LEU A 240 -0.13 -4.80 -6.69
C LEU A 240 -1.27 -4.29 -7.59
#